data_090198a2a54ee409b109c37a4a4176c2
#
_entry.id   090198a2a54ee409b109c37a4a4176c2
#
_cell.length_a   1.000
_cell.length_b   1.000
_cell.length_c   1.000
_cell.angle_alpha   90.00
_cell.angle_beta   90.00
_cell.angle_gamma   90.00
#
_symmetry.space_group_name_H-M   'P 1'
#
loop_
_entity.id
_entity.type
_entity.pdbx_description
1 polymer ?
#
loop_
_entity_poly.entity_id
_entity_poly.type
_entity_poly.pdbx_seq_one_letter_code
_entity_poly.pdbx_strand_id
1 'polypeptide(L)'
;MIKRVKQKGKMPYYVHDFQNPKFQIKKRLYAHQELASSGLLEHLASLPKAKVVILFGSFSRWDWYKDSDIDIFIFGSDDEFEQGKYELKLHRDIQVHAAKDKSDLKRIDRMIPYIISGDFIKGSIQDLGVEVHAKA
;
A
#
# COMPACT_ATOMS: atom_id res chain seq x y z
N MET A 1 9.61 2.83 21.65
CA MET A 1 9.39 3.01 20.20
C MET A 1 9.68 4.42 19.73
N ILE A 2 9.49 5.38 20.60
CA ILE A 2 9.81 6.79 20.35
C ILE A 2 10.93 7.20 21.29
N LYS A 3 11.99 7.79 20.74
CA LYS A 3 13.10 8.32 21.52
C LYS A 3 12.95 9.84 21.61
N ARG A 4 13.07 10.35 22.81
CA ARG A 4 13.08 11.79 23.02
C ARG A 4 14.47 12.35 22.73
N VAL A 5 14.55 13.28 21.78
CA VAL A 5 15.79 13.95 21.41
C VAL A 5 15.68 15.41 21.76
N LYS A 6 16.67 15.93 22.49
CA LYS A 6 16.74 17.35 22.84
C LYS A 6 17.92 17.98 22.13
N GLN A 7 17.63 18.88 21.21
CA GLN A 7 18.67 19.68 20.56
C GLN A 7 18.95 20.93 21.36
N LYS A 8 20.24 21.33 21.40
CA LYS A 8 20.66 22.52 22.13
C LYS A 8 19.91 23.76 21.59
N GLY A 9 19.25 24.47 22.49
CA GLY A 9 18.52 25.69 22.18
C GLY A 9 17.18 25.49 21.46
N LYS A 10 16.70 24.24 21.35
CA LYS A 10 15.41 23.93 20.74
C LYS A 10 14.55 23.12 21.68
N MET A 11 13.23 23.13 21.42
CA MET A 11 12.30 22.29 22.18
C MET A 11 12.59 20.81 21.92
N PRO A 12 12.39 19.94 22.93
CA PRO A 12 12.53 18.51 22.73
C PRO A 12 11.57 18.01 21.66
N TYR A 13 12.01 17.05 20.88
CA TYR A 13 11.16 16.37 19.89
C TYR A 13 11.38 14.87 19.97
N TYR A 14 10.47 14.13 19.37
CA TYR A 14 10.50 12.67 19.38
C TYR A 14 10.93 12.14 18.03
N VAL A 15 11.85 11.18 18.05
CA VAL A 15 12.33 10.48 16.85
C VAL A 15 11.87 9.03 16.94
N HIS A 16 11.30 8.55 15.83
CA HIS A 16 10.86 7.16 15.75
C HIS A 16 12.06 6.22 15.73
N ASP A 17 11.98 5.16 16.51
CA ASP A 17 12.96 4.07 16.48
C ASP A 17 12.55 3.09 15.39
N PHE A 18 13.02 3.32 14.17
CA PHE A 18 12.65 2.54 13.00
C PHE A 18 13.12 1.09 13.05
N GLN A 19 14.09 0.78 13.90
CA GLN A 19 14.61 -0.58 14.06
C GLN A 19 13.82 -1.39 15.09
N ASN A 20 12.93 -0.75 15.84
CA ASN A 20 12.15 -1.43 16.86
C ASN A 20 10.98 -2.21 16.23
N PRO A 21 10.93 -3.56 16.36
CA PRO A 21 9.86 -4.35 15.76
C PRO A 21 8.46 -3.96 16.26
N LYS A 22 8.33 -3.58 17.52
CA LYS A 22 7.03 -3.16 18.08
C LYS A 22 6.53 -1.89 17.40
N PHE A 23 7.43 -0.95 17.12
CA PHE A 23 7.08 0.27 16.40
C PHE A 23 6.61 -0.06 14.98
N GLN A 24 7.33 -0.93 14.28
CA GLN A 24 6.98 -1.34 12.93
C GLN A 24 5.60 -1.99 12.88
N ILE A 25 5.32 -2.90 13.82
CA ILE A 25 4.02 -3.59 13.90
C ILE A 25 2.90 -2.59 14.16
N LYS A 26 3.07 -1.70 15.14
CA LYS A 26 2.06 -0.70 15.48
C LYS A 26 1.77 0.24 14.32
N LYS A 27 2.79 0.67 13.61
CA LYS A 27 2.63 1.58 12.48
C LYS A 27 1.88 0.90 11.33
N ARG A 28 2.17 -0.37 11.07
CA ARG A 28 1.47 -1.16 10.07
C ARG A 28 0.00 -1.37 10.45
N LEU A 29 -0.27 -1.70 11.71
CA LEU A 29 -1.63 -1.87 12.21
C LEU A 29 -2.43 -0.56 12.12
N TYR A 30 -1.81 0.55 12.44
CA TYR A 30 -2.46 1.86 12.33
C TYR A 30 -2.87 2.16 10.88
N ALA A 31 -1.98 1.91 9.93
CA ALA A 31 -2.27 2.11 8.52
C ALA A 31 -3.44 1.24 8.07
N HIS A 32 -3.42 -0.05 8.41
CA HIS A 32 -4.51 -0.97 8.07
C HIS A 32 -5.83 -0.54 8.70
N GLN A 33 -5.81 -0.08 9.94
CA GLN A 33 -7.00 0.38 10.62
C GLN A 33 -7.60 1.61 9.94
N GLU A 34 -6.78 2.57 9.53
CA GLU A 34 -7.26 3.75 8.79
C GLU A 34 -7.88 3.35 7.47
N LEU A 35 -7.23 2.46 6.72
CA LEU A 35 -7.75 2.00 5.44
C LEU A 35 -9.08 1.26 5.61
N ALA A 36 -9.17 0.40 6.62
CA ALA A 36 -10.39 -0.35 6.90
C ALA A 36 -11.54 0.57 7.34
N SER A 37 -11.28 1.49 8.26
CA SER A 37 -12.32 2.38 8.78
C SER A 37 -12.82 3.39 7.76
N SER A 38 -12.00 3.75 6.78
CA SER A 38 -12.43 4.64 5.68
C SER A 38 -13.37 3.95 4.69
N GLY A 39 -13.40 2.62 4.69
CA GLY A 39 -14.14 1.82 3.70
C GLY A 39 -13.36 1.51 2.44
N LEU A 40 -12.10 1.97 2.33
CA LEU A 40 -11.30 1.76 1.13
C LEU A 40 -11.08 0.29 0.83
N LEU A 41 -10.75 -0.52 1.84
CA LEU A 41 -10.47 -1.94 1.63
C LEU A 41 -11.69 -2.69 1.13
N GLU A 42 -12.86 -2.43 1.72
CA GLU A 42 -14.11 -3.03 1.27
C GLU A 42 -14.47 -2.61 -0.16
N HIS A 43 -14.27 -1.33 -0.47
CA HIS A 43 -14.52 -0.82 -1.81
C HIS A 43 -13.63 -1.50 -2.84
N LEU A 44 -12.34 -1.60 -2.56
CA LEU A 44 -11.39 -2.27 -3.46
C LEU A 44 -11.73 -3.75 -3.66
N ALA A 45 -12.11 -4.43 -2.59
CA ALA A 45 -12.49 -5.84 -2.66
C ALA A 45 -13.77 -6.05 -3.47
N SER A 46 -14.62 -5.03 -3.56
CA SER A 46 -15.90 -5.10 -4.26
C SER A 46 -15.85 -4.68 -5.73
N LEU A 47 -14.70 -4.22 -6.24
CA LEU A 47 -14.57 -3.80 -7.62
C LEU A 47 -14.85 -4.96 -8.59
N PRO A 48 -15.97 -4.93 -9.33
CA PRO A 48 -16.41 -6.12 -10.08
C PRO A 48 -15.54 -6.46 -11.27
N LYS A 49 -14.88 -5.46 -11.85
CA LYS A 49 -14.06 -5.63 -13.06
C LYS A 49 -12.57 -5.76 -12.73
N ALA A 50 -12.20 -5.80 -11.46
CA ALA A 50 -10.83 -6.01 -11.03
C ALA A 50 -10.64 -7.46 -10.63
N LYS A 51 -9.65 -8.13 -11.19
CA LYS A 51 -9.30 -9.51 -10.82
C LYS A 51 -8.42 -9.56 -9.60
N VAL A 52 -7.44 -8.67 -9.54
CA VAL A 52 -6.47 -8.61 -8.45
C VAL A 52 -6.32 -7.16 -8.02
N VAL A 53 -6.31 -6.94 -6.72
CA VAL A 53 -6.03 -5.63 -6.13
C VAL A 53 -4.99 -5.83 -5.05
N ILE A 54 -3.90 -5.09 -5.14
CA ILE A 54 -2.78 -5.18 -4.21
C ILE A 54 -2.47 -3.79 -3.66
N LEU A 55 -2.42 -3.69 -2.34
CA LEU A 55 -1.93 -2.50 -1.66
C LEU A 55 -0.43 -2.70 -1.44
N PHE A 56 0.38 -1.82 -2.00
CA PHE A 56 1.83 -1.95 -1.91
C PHE A 56 2.48 -0.59 -1.62
N GLY A 57 3.79 -0.54 -1.63
CA GLY A 57 4.53 0.68 -1.38
C GLY A 57 4.71 0.98 0.10
N SER A 58 5.22 2.18 0.39
CA SER A 58 5.62 2.55 1.74
C SER A 58 4.48 2.56 2.75
N PHE A 59 3.27 2.93 2.32
CA PHE A 59 2.12 2.99 3.22
C PHE A 59 1.66 1.61 3.69
N SER A 60 1.81 0.57 2.88
CA SER A 60 1.49 -0.80 3.29
C SER A 60 2.56 -1.40 4.21
N ARG A 61 3.75 -0.81 4.19
CA ARG A 61 4.86 -1.19 5.07
C ARG A 61 4.89 -0.27 6.28
N TRP A 62 5.89 -0.43 7.13
CA TRP A 62 6.04 0.40 8.33
C TRP A 62 6.77 1.73 8.07
N ASP A 63 7.41 1.90 6.91
CA ASP A 63 8.30 3.03 6.62
C ASP A 63 7.61 4.21 5.94
N TRP A 64 6.30 4.36 6.12
CA TRP A 64 5.56 5.49 5.56
C TRP A 64 5.72 6.76 6.39
N TYR A 65 5.58 7.89 5.71
CA TYR A 65 5.57 9.21 6.32
C TYR A 65 4.15 9.79 6.25
N LYS A 66 3.97 10.94 6.93
CA LYS A 66 2.68 11.64 6.95
C LYS A 66 2.15 11.92 5.53
N ASP A 67 3.04 12.22 4.59
CA ASP A 67 2.68 12.57 3.22
C ASP A 67 2.89 11.42 2.23
N SER A 68 3.12 10.20 2.72
CA SER A 68 3.28 9.04 1.85
C SER A 68 1.99 8.77 1.07
N ASP A 69 2.15 8.52 -0.24
CA ASP A 69 1.04 8.12 -1.10
C ASP A 69 0.64 6.69 -0.80
N ILE A 70 -0.62 6.40 -1.09
CA ILE A 70 -1.12 5.02 -1.06
C ILE A 70 -0.97 4.46 -2.46
N ASP A 71 -0.17 3.40 -2.60
CA ASP A 71 0.04 2.75 -3.89
C ASP A 71 -0.87 1.53 -4.01
N ILE A 72 -1.67 1.50 -5.06
CA ILE A 72 -2.61 0.42 -5.33
C ILE A 72 -2.35 -0.11 -6.74
N PHE A 73 -2.21 -1.42 -6.85
CA PHE A 73 -2.15 -2.10 -8.14
C PHE A 73 -3.47 -2.81 -8.41
N ILE A 74 -4.01 -2.61 -9.62
CA ILE A 74 -5.25 -3.24 -10.06
C ILE A 74 -5.00 -3.99 -11.36
N PHE A 75 -5.24 -5.30 -11.33
CA PHE A 75 -5.25 -6.11 -12.54
C PHE A 75 -6.69 -6.28 -13.00
N GLY A 76 -7.01 -5.67 -14.13
CA GLY A 76 -8.35 -5.54 -14.65
C GLY A 76 -8.71 -4.07 -14.85
N SER A 77 -9.98 -3.74 -14.67
CA SER A 77 -10.45 -2.36 -14.81
C SER A 77 -10.58 -1.65 -13.48
N ASP A 78 -10.11 -0.41 -13.43
CA ASP A 78 -10.24 0.48 -12.29
C ASP A 78 -11.36 1.52 -12.47
N ASP A 79 -12.18 1.36 -13.51
CA ASP A 79 -13.19 2.36 -13.89
C ASP A 79 -14.17 2.69 -12.77
N GLU A 80 -14.49 1.73 -11.91
CA GLU A 80 -15.44 1.90 -10.82
C GLU A 80 -14.78 2.30 -9.51
N PHE A 81 -13.47 2.51 -9.50
CA PHE A 81 -12.76 2.92 -8.30
C PHE A 81 -12.99 4.41 -8.02
N GLU A 82 -13.56 4.69 -6.87
CA GLU A 82 -13.86 6.06 -6.41
C GLU A 82 -12.63 6.69 -5.74
N GLN A 83 -11.57 6.88 -6.51
CA GLN A 83 -10.26 7.34 -6.03
C GLN A 83 -10.36 8.66 -5.27
N GLY A 84 -11.01 9.66 -5.85
CA GLY A 84 -11.09 11.00 -5.25
C GLY A 84 -11.82 11.01 -3.91
N LYS A 85 -12.84 10.17 -3.76
CA LYS A 85 -13.59 10.04 -2.50
C LYS A 85 -12.67 9.59 -1.36
N TYR A 86 -11.83 8.59 -1.62
CA TYR A 86 -10.94 8.04 -0.60
C TYR A 86 -9.71 8.89 -0.36
N GLU A 87 -9.23 9.60 -1.39
CA GLU A 87 -8.18 10.59 -1.20
C GLU A 87 -8.63 11.69 -0.22
N LEU A 88 -9.88 12.14 -0.34
CA LEU A 88 -10.43 13.12 0.58
C LEU A 88 -10.60 12.56 1.99
N LYS A 89 -11.10 11.33 2.12
CA LYS A 89 -11.31 10.70 3.43
C LYS A 89 -10.00 10.45 4.18
N LEU A 90 -8.97 10.04 3.46
CA LEU A 90 -7.70 9.63 4.05
C LEU A 90 -6.68 10.77 4.12
N HIS A 91 -6.95 11.90 3.45
CA HIS A 91 -6.03 13.02 3.33
C HIS A 91 -4.67 12.57 2.78
N ARG A 92 -4.71 11.67 1.78
CA ARG A 92 -3.53 11.13 1.10
C ARG A 92 -3.82 10.96 -0.37
N ASP A 93 -2.81 11.18 -1.19
CA ASP A 93 -2.90 10.86 -2.60
C ASP A 93 -2.86 9.35 -2.80
N ILE A 94 -3.62 8.88 -3.76
CA ILE A 94 -3.65 7.46 -4.14
C ILE A 94 -3.04 7.33 -5.53
N GLN A 95 -2.00 6.52 -5.66
CA GLN A 95 -1.37 6.21 -6.93
C GLN A 95 -1.92 4.87 -7.42
N VAL A 96 -2.66 4.88 -8.51
CA VAL A 96 -3.22 3.66 -9.09
C VAL A 96 -2.35 3.21 -10.25
N HIS A 97 -1.90 1.98 -10.17
CA HIS A 97 -1.15 1.31 -11.23
C HIS A 97 -2.03 0.21 -11.80
N ALA A 98 -2.62 0.44 -12.96
CA ALA A 98 -3.56 -0.50 -13.56
C ALA A 98 -2.92 -1.24 -14.72
N ALA A 99 -3.15 -2.55 -14.77
CA ALA A 99 -2.81 -3.41 -15.89
C ALA A 99 -4.10 -4.11 -16.33
N LYS A 100 -4.53 -3.89 -17.56
CA LYS A 100 -5.80 -4.44 -18.06
C LYS A 100 -5.66 -5.89 -18.50
N ASP A 101 -4.48 -6.27 -18.97
CA ASP A 101 -4.20 -7.61 -19.49
C ASP A 101 -2.74 -8.01 -19.22
N LYS A 102 -2.40 -9.21 -19.69
CA LYS A 102 -1.03 -9.73 -19.53
C LYS A 102 0.02 -8.91 -20.27
N SER A 103 -0.35 -8.25 -21.38
CA SER A 103 0.58 -7.38 -22.10
C SER A 103 1.00 -6.21 -21.23
N ASP A 104 0.05 -5.61 -20.51
CA ASP A 104 0.35 -4.52 -19.59
C ASP A 104 1.23 -4.99 -18.44
N LEU A 105 1.04 -6.21 -17.96
CA LEU A 105 1.89 -6.78 -16.91
C LEU A 105 3.34 -6.89 -17.38
N LYS A 106 3.57 -7.23 -18.63
CA LYS A 106 4.93 -7.30 -19.18
C LYS A 106 5.63 -5.96 -19.20
N ARG A 107 4.87 -4.87 -19.41
CA ARG A 107 5.43 -3.51 -19.40
C ARG A 107 5.96 -3.10 -18.03
N ILE A 108 5.41 -3.67 -16.99
CA ILE A 108 5.78 -3.33 -15.61
C ILE A 108 6.44 -4.50 -14.90
N ASP A 109 7.04 -5.42 -15.65
CA ASP A 109 7.63 -6.65 -15.11
C ASP A 109 8.69 -6.36 -14.03
N ARG A 110 9.42 -5.26 -14.16
CA ARG A 110 10.41 -4.86 -13.15
C ARG A 110 9.79 -4.48 -11.81
N MET A 111 8.54 -4.01 -11.84
CA MET A 111 7.81 -3.64 -10.62
C MET A 111 7.08 -4.82 -9.99
N ILE A 112 6.86 -5.89 -10.73
CA ILE A 112 6.06 -7.02 -10.27
C ILE A 112 6.55 -7.59 -8.93
N PRO A 113 7.84 -7.88 -8.73
CA PRO A 113 8.30 -8.39 -7.44
C PRO A 113 8.00 -7.44 -6.27
N TYR A 114 8.08 -6.14 -6.52
CA TYR A 114 7.79 -5.12 -5.53
C TYR A 114 6.30 -5.07 -5.21
N ILE A 115 5.45 -5.13 -6.25
CA ILE A 115 4.00 -5.09 -6.11
C ILE A 115 3.48 -6.31 -5.36
N ILE A 116 3.93 -7.51 -5.73
CA ILE A 116 3.44 -8.75 -5.11
C ILE A 116 3.91 -8.95 -3.68
N SER A 117 4.89 -8.17 -3.22
CA SER A 117 5.28 -8.16 -1.82
C SER A 117 4.29 -7.41 -0.93
N GLY A 118 3.33 -6.71 -1.52
CA GLY A 118 2.30 -5.99 -0.79
C GLY A 118 1.17 -6.88 -0.31
N ASP A 119 0.08 -6.24 0.12
CA ASP A 119 -1.09 -6.93 0.67
C ASP A 119 -2.15 -7.14 -0.40
N PHE A 120 -2.51 -8.39 -0.65
CA PHE A 120 -3.57 -8.72 -1.59
C PHE A 120 -4.93 -8.44 -0.96
N ILE A 121 -5.63 -7.44 -1.49
CA ILE A 121 -6.96 -7.08 -1.04
C ILE A 121 -8.01 -7.93 -1.77
N LYS A 122 -7.74 -8.30 -3.02
CA LYS A 122 -8.60 -9.15 -3.84
C LYS A 122 -7.73 -10.03 -4.73
N GLY A 123 -8.15 -11.29 -4.91
CA GLY A 123 -7.45 -12.22 -5.76
C GLY A 123 -6.18 -12.77 -5.14
N SER A 124 -5.39 -13.46 -5.96
CA SER A 124 -4.15 -14.10 -5.53
C SER A 124 -3.09 -13.97 -6.61
N ILE A 125 -1.87 -14.38 -6.28
CA ILE A 125 -0.75 -14.32 -7.21
C ILE A 125 -1.00 -15.18 -8.46
N GLN A 126 -1.72 -16.30 -8.31
CA GLN A 126 -2.07 -17.17 -9.43
C GLN A 126 -2.96 -16.45 -10.44
N ASP A 127 -3.80 -15.53 -9.99
CA ASP A 127 -4.71 -14.79 -10.85
C ASP A 127 -3.98 -13.82 -11.78
N LEU A 128 -2.74 -13.48 -11.47
CA LEU A 128 -1.91 -12.65 -12.34
C LEU A 128 -1.34 -13.43 -13.52
N GLY A 129 -1.26 -14.75 -13.41
CA GLY A 129 -0.72 -15.60 -14.45
C GLY A 129 0.78 -15.38 -14.70
N VAL A 130 1.50 -14.84 -13.72
CA VAL A 130 2.94 -14.64 -13.80
C VAL A 130 3.67 -15.73 -13.04
N GLU A 131 4.78 -16.19 -13.60
CA GLU A 131 5.65 -17.12 -12.90
C GLU A 131 6.52 -16.33 -11.92
N VAL A 132 6.41 -16.68 -10.65
CA VAL A 132 7.28 -16.12 -9.62
C VAL A 132 8.32 -17.18 -9.30
N HIS A 133 9.55 -16.94 -9.73
CA HIS A 133 10.64 -17.80 -9.35
C HIS A 133 11.02 -17.47 -7.92
N ALA A 134 10.62 -18.36 -7.00
CA ALA A 134 11.09 -18.26 -5.63
C ALA A 134 12.59 -18.45 -5.62
N LYS A 135 13.32 -17.43 -5.23
CA LYS A 135 14.74 -17.57 -4.97
C LYS A 135 14.88 -18.35 -3.67
N ALA A 136 15.48 -19.48 -3.81
CA ALA A 136 15.82 -20.26 -2.63
C ALA A 136 16.80 -19.51 -1.74
#